data_d73a01c0d642996b34e2a163f1b408a7
#
_entry.id   d73a01c0d642996b34e2a163f1b408a7
#
_cell.length_a   1.000
_cell.length_b   1.000
_cell.length_c   1.000
_cell.angle_alpha   90.00
_cell.angle_beta   90.00
_cell.angle_gamma   90.00
#
_symmetry.space_group_name_H-M   'P 1'
#
loop_
_entity.id
_entity.type
_entity.pdbx_description
1 polymer ?
#
loop_
_entity_poly.entity_id
_entity_poly.type
_entity_poly.pdbx_seq_one_letter_code
_entity_poly.pdbx_strand_id
1 'polypeptide(L)'
;MNYMSSDVVKGFVNKKMINKDLSWEVSTDINVGLDLGFLNNRLRTEIDFYNRLRTGMNRPSQMSIHLTGAYSAPRANIGDLLNRGLELNLTWKDKIGNVEYSVNLNGAYNRTVLKEWNEFLSRGWVYLDMPYHFLYVYENNGIAQTWQDIYNNTPQGLSPGDVIRKDLNGDGIIDGKDKKAY
;
A
#
# COMPACT_ATOMS: atom_id res chain seq x y z
N MET A 1 36.25 -52.86 -18.42
CA MET A 1 35.28 -51.74 -18.54
C MET A 1 35.45 -50.88 -17.30
N ASN A 2 36.20 -49.81 -17.40
CA ASN A 2 36.43 -48.92 -16.24
C ASN A 2 35.21 -48.00 -16.10
N TYR A 3 34.46 -48.18 -15.02
CA TYR A 3 33.49 -47.20 -14.60
C TYR A 3 34.22 -45.96 -14.13
N MET A 4 34.04 -44.84 -14.83
CA MET A 4 34.50 -43.55 -14.38
C MET A 4 33.84 -43.27 -13.02
N SER A 5 34.63 -43.20 -11.96
CA SER A 5 34.16 -42.65 -10.69
C SER A 5 33.85 -41.19 -10.95
N SER A 6 32.59 -40.84 -10.85
CA SER A 6 32.19 -39.43 -10.88
C SER A 6 32.58 -38.78 -9.56
N ASP A 7 33.82 -38.32 -9.47
CA ASP A 7 34.20 -37.45 -8.37
C ASP A 7 33.38 -36.19 -8.45
N VAL A 8 32.48 -36.01 -7.45
CA VAL A 8 31.70 -34.79 -7.32
C VAL A 8 32.64 -33.66 -6.96
N VAL A 9 33.00 -32.86 -7.95
CA VAL A 9 33.78 -31.65 -7.73
C VAL A 9 32.91 -30.64 -7.01
N LYS A 10 33.30 -30.26 -5.79
CA LYS A 10 32.61 -29.19 -5.03
C LYS A 10 32.80 -27.87 -5.76
N GLY A 11 31.74 -27.36 -6.37
CA GLY A 11 31.71 -26.02 -6.97
C GLY A 11 31.25 -24.98 -5.95
N PHE A 12 31.69 -23.74 -6.12
CA PHE A 12 31.21 -22.58 -5.36
C PHE A 12 30.26 -21.79 -6.24
N VAL A 13 29.12 -21.46 -5.70
CA VAL A 13 28.12 -20.60 -6.35
C VAL A 13 27.86 -19.39 -5.46
N ASN A 14 27.89 -18.21 -6.04
CA ASN A 14 27.45 -17.00 -5.34
C ASN A 14 25.96 -17.08 -5.07
N LYS A 15 25.58 -17.26 -3.82
CA LYS A 15 24.17 -17.29 -3.42
C LYS A 15 23.51 -15.91 -3.48
N LYS A 16 24.29 -14.84 -3.34
CA LYS A 16 23.76 -13.46 -3.28
C LYS A 16 24.77 -12.49 -3.85
N MET A 17 24.31 -11.61 -4.70
CA MET A 17 25.08 -10.48 -5.18
C MET A 17 25.09 -9.38 -4.10
N ILE A 18 26.26 -8.79 -3.86
CA ILE A 18 26.42 -7.71 -2.88
C ILE A 18 26.29 -6.39 -3.61
N ASN A 19 25.42 -5.52 -3.12
CA ASN A 19 25.38 -4.12 -3.53
C ASN A 19 26.27 -3.30 -2.59
N LYS A 20 27.34 -2.70 -3.11
CA LYS A 20 28.29 -1.90 -2.32
C LYS A 20 27.74 -0.53 -1.96
N ASP A 21 26.75 -0.05 -2.71
CA ASP A 21 26.12 1.27 -2.53
C ASP A 21 24.88 1.22 -1.60
N LEU A 22 24.66 0.04 -0.98
CA LEU A 22 23.55 -0.13 -0.06
C LEU A 22 23.76 0.72 1.20
N SER A 23 22.84 1.62 1.46
CA SER A 23 22.83 2.49 2.63
C SER A 23 21.66 2.15 3.58
N TRP A 24 21.67 2.77 4.76
CA TRP A 24 20.57 2.65 5.71
C TRP A 24 19.34 3.42 5.25
N GLU A 25 18.17 2.89 5.55
CA GLU A 25 16.93 3.65 5.47
C GLU A 25 16.95 4.75 6.53
N VAL A 26 16.53 5.95 6.16
CA VAL A 26 16.41 7.07 7.09
C VAL A 26 14.94 7.43 7.25
N SER A 27 14.48 7.61 8.49
CA SER A 27 13.15 8.11 8.79
C SER A 27 13.25 9.48 9.43
N THR A 28 12.61 10.47 8.82
CA THR A 28 12.48 11.82 9.34
C THR A 28 11.04 12.05 9.73
N ASP A 29 10.81 12.28 11.03
CA ASP A 29 9.47 12.40 11.61
C ASP A 29 9.25 13.83 12.14
N ILE A 30 8.10 14.41 11.79
CA ILE A 30 7.59 15.64 12.37
C ILE A 30 6.24 15.30 13.00
N ASN A 31 6.15 15.49 14.32
CA ASN A 31 4.91 15.30 15.08
C ASN A 31 4.51 16.60 15.75
N VAL A 32 3.23 16.91 15.66
CA VAL A 32 2.62 18.05 16.38
C VAL A 32 1.39 17.54 17.10
N GLY A 33 1.44 17.56 18.42
CA GLY A 33 0.34 17.13 19.30
C GLY A 33 -0.28 18.30 20.05
N LEU A 34 -1.56 18.20 20.33
CA LEU A 34 -2.31 19.16 21.12
C LEU A 34 -3.23 18.42 22.10
N ASP A 35 -2.97 18.66 23.38
CA ASP A 35 -3.75 18.12 24.49
C ASP A 35 -4.62 19.21 25.10
N LEU A 36 -5.93 18.99 25.11
CA LEU A 36 -6.91 19.93 25.62
C LEU A 36 -7.77 19.29 26.71
N GLY A 37 -7.99 20.03 27.78
CA GLY A 37 -8.91 19.67 28.84
C GLY A 37 -10.06 20.67 28.94
N PHE A 38 -11.29 20.18 28.90
CA PHE A 38 -12.50 20.99 29.00
C PHE A 38 -13.36 20.53 30.19
N LEU A 39 -14.23 21.41 30.67
CA LEU A 39 -15.23 21.11 31.69
C LEU A 39 -14.61 20.51 32.97
N ASN A 40 -13.60 21.15 33.51
CA ASN A 40 -12.83 20.67 34.68
C ASN A 40 -12.21 19.27 34.44
N ASN A 41 -11.66 19.06 33.25
CA ASN A 41 -11.05 17.79 32.80
C ASN A 41 -12.03 16.62 32.66
N ARG A 42 -13.34 16.88 32.57
CA ARG A 42 -14.29 15.84 32.22
C ARG A 42 -14.15 15.40 30.76
N LEU A 43 -13.91 16.35 29.86
CA LEU A 43 -13.58 16.07 28.46
C LEU A 43 -12.09 16.33 28.24
N ARG A 44 -11.36 15.30 27.86
CA ARG A 44 -9.98 15.38 27.36
C ARG A 44 -9.96 15.09 25.87
N THR A 45 -9.23 15.91 25.15
CA THR A 45 -9.06 15.78 23.70
C THR A 45 -7.58 15.81 23.41
N GLU A 46 -7.10 14.77 22.73
CA GLU A 46 -5.72 14.66 22.24
C GLU A 46 -5.79 14.59 20.72
N ILE A 47 -5.07 15.48 20.05
CA ILE A 47 -5.03 15.56 18.59
C ILE A 47 -3.58 15.53 18.19
N ASP A 48 -3.19 14.54 17.39
CA ASP A 48 -1.83 14.38 16.91
C ASP A 48 -1.81 14.40 15.39
N PHE A 49 -0.97 15.27 14.83
CA PHE A 49 -0.64 15.26 13.42
C PHE A 49 0.81 14.81 13.25
N TYR A 50 1.03 13.88 12.34
CA TYR A 50 2.37 13.41 12.01
C TYR A 50 2.64 13.41 10.52
N ASN A 51 3.91 13.66 10.19
CA ASN A 51 4.45 13.59 8.84
C ASN A 51 5.80 12.88 8.90
N ARG A 52 5.83 11.65 8.38
CA ARG A 52 7.00 10.76 8.38
C ARG A 52 7.47 10.53 6.96
N LEU A 53 8.67 10.98 6.64
CA LEU A 53 9.35 10.68 5.39
C LEU A 53 10.40 9.59 5.63
N ARG A 54 10.22 8.45 4.98
CA ARG A 54 11.20 7.36 4.95
C ARG A 54 11.91 7.39 3.61
N THR A 55 13.22 7.64 3.63
CA THR A 55 14.07 7.72 2.45
C THR A 55 14.96 6.49 2.32
N GLY A 56 15.26 6.12 1.09
CA GLY A 56 16.13 5.00 0.79
C GLY A 56 15.58 3.63 1.17
N MET A 57 14.31 3.39 0.92
CA MET A 57 13.65 2.12 1.25
C MET A 57 14.41 0.91 0.69
N ASN A 58 14.84 0.02 1.57
CA ASN A 58 15.66 -1.14 1.22
C ASN A 58 14.79 -2.31 0.75
N ARG A 59 14.79 -2.56 -0.56
CA ARG A 59 14.04 -3.65 -1.20
C ARG A 59 14.95 -4.52 -2.08
N PRO A 60 14.56 -5.77 -2.37
CA PRO A 60 15.19 -6.53 -3.42
C PRO A 60 15.06 -5.81 -4.75
N SER A 61 16.17 -5.60 -5.45
CA SER A 61 16.17 -5.03 -6.80
C SER A 61 15.37 -5.89 -7.77
N GLN A 62 14.76 -5.27 -8.76
CA GLN A 62 14.02 -5.97 -9.84
C GLN A 62 14.98 -6.55 -10.91
N MET A 63 16.28 -6.51 -10.68
CA MET A 63 17.25 -7.09 -11.57
C MET A 63 16.99 -8.59 -11.76
N SER A 64 16.99 -9.04 -13.00
CA SER A 64 16.80 -10.45 -13.33
C SER A 64 17.91 -11.30 -12.72
N ILE A 65 17.54 -12.36 -12.01
CA ILE A 65 18.49 -13.33 -11.44
C ILE A 65 19.33 -14.02 -12.51
N HIS A 66 18.83 -14.12 -13.74
CA HIS A 66 19.59 -14.65 -14.88
C HIS A 66 20.79 -13.78 -15.26
N LEU A 67 20.69 -12.47 -15.01
CA LEU A 67 21.79 -11.53 -15.28
C LEU A 67 22.83 -11.52 -14.15
N THR A 68 22.40 -11.82 -12.93
CA THR A 68 23.28 -11.78 -11.75
C THR A 68 24.03 -13.08 -11.51
N GLY A 69 23.58 -14.20 -12.11
CA GLY A 69 24.11 -15.53 -11.82
C GLY A 69 23.96 -15.97 -10.35
N ALA A 70 23.11 -15.28 -9.59
CA ALA A 70 22.87 -15.51 -8.17
C ALA A 70 21.44 -15.97 -7.92
N TYR A 71 21.21 -16.67 -6.79
CA TYR A 71 19.87 -17.15 -6.40
C TYR A 71 18.89 -16.05 -6.01
N SER A 72 19.37 -14.88 -5.63
CA SER A 72 18.52 -13.75 -5.24
C SER A 72 19.08 -12.43 -5.76
N ALA A 73 18.18 -11.54 -6.12
CA ALA A 73 18.53 -10.18 -6.49
C ALA A 73 19.20 -9.45 -5.31
N PRO A 74 20.18 -8.57 -5.57
CA PRO A 74 20.77 -7.74 -4.53
C PRO A 74 19.72 -6.79 -3.96
N ARG A 75 19.93 -6.34 -2.72
CA ARG A 75 19.13 -5.27 -2.16
C ARG A 75 19.64 -3.91 -2.62
N ALA A 76 18.71 -2.96 -2.80
CA ALA A 76 19.02 -1.60 -3.18
C ALA A 76 18.08 -0.63 -2.45
N ASN A 77 18.50 0.62 -2.33
CA ASN A 77 17.66 1.70 -1.82
C ASN A 77 16.86 2.25 -3.01
N ILE A 78 15.60 1.83 -3.13
CA ILE A 78 14.85 1.99 -4.37
C ILE A 78 13.68 2.97 -4.30
N GLY A 79 13.44 3.59 -3.15
CA GLY A 79 12.34 4.54 -3.12
C GLY A 79 12.12 5.21 -1.79
N ASP A 80 11.24 6.21 -1.81
CA ASP A 80 10.88 7.03 -0.67
C ASP A 80 9.38 6.93 -0.39
N LEU A 81 9.03 6.77 0.89
CA LEU A 81 7.66 6.71 1.35
C LEU A 81 7.35 7.90 2.26
N LEU A 82 6.25 8.56 1.97
CA LEU A 82 5.71 9.61 2.81
C LEU A 82 4.43 9.12 3.50
N ASN A 83 4.45 9.07 4.83
CA ASN A 83 3.30 8.72 5.65
C ASN A 83 2.84 9.97 6.42
N ARG A 84 1.57 10.34 6.25
CA ARG A 84 0.92 11.44 6.95
C ARG A 84 -0.33 10.94 7.63
N GLY A 85 -0.57 11.44 8.82
CA GLY A 85 -1.77 11.06 9.54
C GLY A 85 -2.23 12.11 10.53
N LEU A 86 -3.47 11.94 10.94
CA LEU A 86 -4.13 12.66 12.01
C LEU A 86 -4.73 11.62 12.96
N GLU A 87 -4.45 11.76 14.24
CA GLU A 87 -5.02 10.93 15.30
C GLU A 87 -5.84 11.80 16.24
N LEU A 88 -6.98 11.28 16.67
CA LEU A 88 -7.89 11.94 17.59
C LEU A 88 -8.25 10.96 18.71
N ASN A 89 -8.07 11.38 19.94
CA ASN A 89 -8.51 10.66 21.13
C ASN A 89 -9.38 11.58 21.97
N LEU A 90 -10.62 11.16 22.22
CA LEU A 90 -11.59 11.87 23.06
C LEU A 90 -11.91 11.00 24.28
N THR A 91 -11.68 11.53 25.47
CA THR A 91 -12.02 10.85 26.71
C THR A 91 -13.00 11.69 27.50
N TRP A 92 -14.18 11.15 27.74
CA TRP A 92 -15.17 11.72 28.63
C TRP A 92 -15.19 10.95 29.95
N LYS A 93 -15.09 11.66 31.09
CA LYS A 93 -15.20 11.10 32.44
C LYS A 93 -16.22 11.90 33.23
N ASP A 94 -17.17 11.23 33.83
CA ASP A 94 -18.15 11.87 34.68
C ASP A 94 -18.66 10.92 35.77
N LYS A 95 -19.50 11.46 36.67
CA LYS A 95 -20.09 10.75 37.81
C LYS A 95 -21.56 11.04 37.90
N ILE A 96 -22.35 10.00 38.03
CA ILE A 96 -23.80 10.08 38.27
C ILE A 96 -24.08 9.43 39.63
N GLY A 97 -24.38 10.27 40.62
CA GLY A 97 -24.52 9.79 42.02
C GLY A 97 -23.20 9.16 42.50
N ASN A 98 -23.22 7.88 42.81
CA ASN A 98 -22.03 7.12 43.28
C ASN A 98 -21.32 6.34 42.14
N VAL A 99 -21.83 6.42 40.92
CA VAL A 99 -21.30 5.69 39.77
C VAL A 99 -20.40 6.61 38.96
N GLU A 100 -19.13 6.26 38.84
CA GLU A 100 -18.17 6.91 37.95
C GLU A 100 -18.14 6.14 36.61
N TYR A 101 -18.17 6.87 35.50
CA TYR A 101 -18.07 6.29 34.17
C TYR A 101 -17.10 7.05 33.29
N SER A 102 -16.57 6.34 32.30
CA SER A 102 -15.70 6.94 31.32
C SER A 102 -16.02 6.36 29.94
N VAL A 103 -16.02 7.24 28.93
CA VAL A 103 -16.19 6.89 27.53
C VAL A 103 -14.97 7.38 26.79
N ASN A 104 -14.35 6.49 26.02
CA ASN A 104 -13.22 6.83 25.15
C ASN A 104 -13.61 6.58 23.69
N LEU A 105 -13.38 7.58 22.85
CA LEU A 105 -13.53 7.51 21.39
C LEU A 105 -12.19 7.84 20.75
N ASN A 106 -11.67 6.94 19.94
CA ASN A 106 -10.48 7.19 19.17
C ASN A 106 -10.73 7.01 17.67
N GLY A 107 -10.01 7.78 16.89
CA GLY A 107 -10.05 7.73 15.44
C GLY A 107 -8.70 8.11 14.86
N ALA A 108 -8.32 7.48 13.76
CA ALA A 108 -7.10 7.80 13.06
C ALA A 108 -7.35 7.83 11.55
N TYR A 109 -6.75 8.81 10.89
CA TYR A 109 -6.66 8.87 9.45
C TYR A 109 -5.18 8.86 9.05
N ASN A 110 -4.84 7.94 8.16
CA ASN A 110 -3.45 7.79 7.73
C ASN A 110 -3.39 7.57 6.21
N ARG A 111 -2.40 8.18 5.57
CA ARG A 111 -2.14 8.00 4.15
C ARG A 111 -0.65 7.87 3.90
N THR A 112 -0.25 6.73 3.34
CA THR A 112 1.11 6.47 2.90
C THR A 112 1.18 6.54 1.38
N VAL A 113 2.03 7.41 0.86
CA VAL A 113 2.23 7.58 -0.59
C VAL A 113 3.68 7.32 -0.96
N LEU A 114 3.87 6.76 -2.14
CA LEU A 114 5.18 6.57 -2.73
C LEU A 114 5.63 7.88 -3.38
N LYS A 115 6.76 8.45 -2.92
CA LYS A 115 7.29 9.73 -3.42
C LYS A 115 8.34 9.55 -4.49
N GLU A 116 9.18 8.53 -4.34
CA GLU A 116 10.26 8.25 -5.26
C GLU A 116 10.38 6.74 -5.47
N TRP A 117 10.78 6.36 -6.67
CA TRP A 117 11.07 4.98 -7.03
C TRP A 117 12.17 4.96 -8.09
N ASN A 118 13.35 4.44 -7.73
CA ASN A 118 14.57 4.51 -8.52
C ASN A 118 14.79 3.29 -9.43
N GLU A 119 13.83 2.36 -9.48
CA GLU A 119 13.87 1.21 -10.37
C GLU A 119 12.80 1.31 -11.46
N PHE A 120 12.95 0.47 -12.48
CA PHE A 120 11.99 0.44 -13.58
C PHE A 120 10.61 0.05 -13.08
N LEU A 121 9.60 0.91 -13.31
CA LEU A 121 8.20 0.69 -12.93
C LEU A 121 7.54 -0.35 -13.87
N SER A 122 8.14 -1.53 -14.01
CA SER A 122 7.71 -2.54 -14.97
C SER A 122 6.43 -3.28 -14.61
N ARG A 123 5.89 -3.03 -13.44
CA ARG A 123 4.64 -3.66 -12.99
C ARG A 123 3.63 -2.57 -12.68
N GLY A 124 2.45 -2.62 -13.28
CA GLY A 124 1.35 -1.66 -13.17
C GLY A 124 0.74 -1.49 -11.76
N TRP A 125 1.55 -1.62 -10.72
CA TRP A 125 1.17 -1.57 -9.30
C TRP A 125 1.86 -0.44 -8.54
N VAL A 126 2.84 0.21 -9.13
CA VAL A 126 3.64 1.23 -8.47
C VAL A 126 3.43 2.54 -9.21
N TYR A 127 2.75 3.47 -8.56
CA TYR A 127 2.51 4.81 -9.09
C TYR A 127 3.00 5.83 -8.08
N LEU A 128 3.73 6.83 -8.56
CA LEU A 128 4.18 7.93 -7.72
C LEU A 128 2.98 8.79 -7.28
N ASP A 129 3.07 9.34 -6.08
CA ASP A 129 2.03 10.14 -5.41
C ASP A 129 0.70 9.41 -5.15
N MET A 130 0.64 8.12 -5.42
CA MET A 130 -0.47 7.24 -5.07
C MET A 130 -0.23 6.51 -3.74
N PRO A 131 -1.28 6.05 -3.06
CA PRO A 131 -1.12 5.21 -1.88
C PRO A 131 -0.22 4.01 -2.19
N TYR A 132 0.72 3.69 -1.32
CA TYR A 132 1.71 2.63 -1.55
C TYR A 132 1.06 1.24 -1.69
N HIS A 133 -0.04 1.01 -1.01
CA HIS A 133 -0.89 -0.16 -1.18
C HIS A 133 -2.30 0.33 -1.51
N PHE A 134 -2.71 0.23 -2.74
CA PHE A 134 -4.05 0.57 -3.18
C PHE A 134 -4.64 -0.56 -4.03
N LEU A 135 -5.96 -0.66 -3.99
CA LEU A 135 -6.70 -1.52 -4.88
C LEU A 135 -7.01 -0.76 -6.17
N TYR A 136 -6.59 -1.30 -7.30
CA TYR A 136 -6.87 -0.72 -8.62
C TYR A 136 -7.95 -1.56 -9.29
N VAL A 137 -9.20 -1.15 -9.10
CA VAL A 137 -10.38 -1.93 -9.44
C VAL A 137 -11.38 -1.14 -10.27
N TYR A 138 -12.25 -1.86 -10.96
CA TYR A 138 -13.41 -1.25 -11.62
C TYR A 138 -14.45 -0.85 -10.58
N GLU A 139 -15.06 0.31 -10.75
CA GLU A 139 -16.21 0.73 -9.97
C GLU A 139 -17.44 -0.08 -10.39
N ASN A 140 -18.24 -0.51 -9.40
CA ASN A 140 -19.46 -1.26 -9.63
C ASN A 140 -20.59 -0.30 -10.00
N ASN A 141 -21.33 -0.61 -11.07
CA ASN A 141 -22.54 0.10 -11.52
C ASN A 141 -23.81 -0.75 -11.38
N GLY A 142 -23.82 -1.74 -10.49
CA GLY A 142 -24.94 -2.65 -10.26
C GLY A 142 -24.69 -4.05 -10.79
N ILE A 143 -25.74 -4.86 -10.76
CA ILE A 143 -25.75 -6.25 -11.23
C ILE A 143 -26.71 -6.34 -12.42
N ALA A 144 -26.30 -6.95 -13.51
CA ALA A 144 -27.14 -7.24 -14.66
C ALA A 144 -28.21 -8.27 -14.26
N GLN A 145 -29.45 -7.86 -14.08
CA GLN A 145 -30.55 -8.75 -13.69
C GLN A 145 -31.35 -9.25 -14.89
N THR A 146 -31.41 -8.46 -15.94
CA THR A 146 -32.23 -8.72 -17.12
C THR A 146 -31.38 -8.77 -18.39
N TRP A 147 -31.89 -9.39 -19.43
CA TRP A 147 -31.30 -9.33 -20.76
C TRP A 147 -31.22 -7.92 -21.34
N GLN A 148 -32.12 -7.03 -20.91
CA GLN A 148 -32.07 -5.62 -21.29
C GLN A 148 -30.85 -4.91 -20.70
N ASP A 149 -30.50 -5.23 -19.44
CA ASP A 149 -29.29 -4.68 -18.78
C ASP A 149 -28.03 -5.14 -19.52
N ILE A 150 -28.00 -6.40 -19.95
CA ILE A 150 -26.90 -6.95 -20.73
C ILE A 150 -26.80 -6.26 -22.09
N TYR A 151 -27.92 -6.08 -22.78
CA TYR A 151 -27.94 -5.41 -24.08
C TYR A 151 -27.43 -3.96 -23.98
N ASN A 152 -27.85 -3.25 -22.95
CA ASN A 152 -27.40 -1.87 -22.69
C ASN A 152 -25.90 -1.78 -22.35
N ASN A 153 -25.30 -2.90 -21.89
CA ASN A 153 -23.89 -3.00 -21.51
C ASN A 153 -23.13 -4.02 -22.37
N THR A 154 -23.54 -4.21 -23.62
CA THR A 154 -23.03 -5.22 -24.57
C THR A 154 -21.49 -5.29 -24.66
N PRO A 155 -20.71 -4.17 -24.64
CA PRO A 155 -19.26 -4.24 -24.72
C PRO A 155 -18.59 -5.03 -23.60
N GLN A 156 -19.30 -5.29 -22.49
CA GLN A 156 -18.74 -5.99 -21.32
C GLN A 156 -18.87 -7.53 -21.37
N GLY A 157 -19.68 -8.07 -22.32
CA GLY A 157 -19.88 -9.52 -22.44
C GLY A 157 -20.49 -10.18 -21.19
N LEU A 158 -21.50 -9.55 -20.61
CA LEU A 158 -22.13 -9.96 -19.35
C LEU A 158 -23.14 -11.09 -19.51
N SER A 159 -23.39 -11.80 -18.41
CA SER A 159 -24.49 -12.72 -18.21
C SER A 159 -25.39 -12.24 -17.06
N PRO A 160 -26.67 -12.70 -16.97
CA PRO A 160 -27.52 -12.38 -15.82
C PRO A 160 -26.84 -12.79 -14.51
N GLY A 161 -26.75 -11.85 -13.56
CA GLY A 161 -26.03 -12.03 -12.29
C GLY A 161 -24.62 -11.44 -12.26
N ASP A 162 -24.05 -11.02 -13.39
CA ASP A 162 -22.73 -10.42 -13.46
C ASP A 162 -22.75 -8.95 -12.99
N VAL A 163 -21.62 -8.51 -12.47
CA VAL A 163 -21.40 -7.11 -12.07
C VAL A 163 -21.16 -6.23 -13.28
N ILE A 164 -21.98 -5.20 -13.42
CA ILE A 164 -21.78 -4.15 -14.42
C ILE A 164 -20.65 -3.24 -13.97
N ARG A 165 -19.61 -3.10 -14.76
CA ARG A 165 -18.51 -2.17 -14.52
C ARG A 165 -18.86 -0.79 -15.05
N LYS A 166 -18.49 0.22 -14.31
CA LYS A 166 -18.75 1.60 -14.72
C LYS A 166 -17.70 2.08 -15.70
N ASP A 167 -18.16 2.67 -16.79
CA ASP A 167 -17.32 3.45 -17.69
C ASP A 167 -17.01 4.79 -17.02
N LEU A 168 -15.76 4.99 -16.60
CA LEU A 168 -15.34 6.18 -15.88
C LEU A 168 -14.91 7.32 -16.81
N ASN A 169 -14.43 7.00 -17.98
CA ASN A 169 -13.97 7.97 -18.96
C ASN A 169 -15.04 8.34 -20.02
N GLY A 170 -16.12 7.55 -20.11
CA GLY A 170 -17.25 7.81 -21.02
C GLY A 170 -16.99 7.46 -22.48
N ASP A 171 -15.99 6.60 -22.77
CA ASP A 171 -15.65 6.22 -24.15
C ASP A 171 -16.46 5.02 -24.67
N GLY A 172 -17.29 4.41 -23.83
CA GLY A 172 -18.14 3.26 -24.13
C GLY A 172 -17.40 1.92 -24.12
N ILE A 173 -16.12 1.88 -23.76
CA ILE A 173 -15.29 0.69 -23.72
C ILE A 173 -14.80 0.48 -22.28
N ILE A 174 -15.03 -0.68 -21.69
CA ILE A 174 -14.52 -1.00 -20.35
C ILE A 174 -13.11 -1.58 -20.46
N ASP A 175 -12.13 -0.76 -20.14
CA ASP A 175 -10.71 -1.14 -20.17
C ASP A 175 -9.94 -0.71 -18.91
N GLY A 176 -8.60 -0.75 -18.99
CA GLY A 176 -7.74 -0.36 -17.86
C GLY A 176 -7.89 1.09 -17.40
N LYS A 177 -8.45 1.98 -18.22
CA LYS A 177 -8.66 3.40 -17.91
C LYS A 177 -9.88 3.63 -17.00
N ASP A 178 -10.79 2.64 -16.93
CA ASP A 178 -11.98 2.67 -16.05
C ASP A 178 -11.72 2.14 -14.66
N LYS A 179 -10.47 1.82 -14.37
CA LYS A 179 -10.07 1.44 -13.03
C LYS A 179 -9.76 2.66 -12.18
N LYS A 180 -10.13 2.58 -10.91
CA LYS A 180 -9.87 3.61 -9.92
C LYS A 180 -9.08 3.03 -8.74
N ALA A 181 -8.20 3.84 -8.19
CA ALA A 181 -7.43 3.51 -6.99
C ALA A 181 -8.25 3.79 -5.72
N TYR A 182 -8.29 2.81 -4.79
CA TYR A 182 -8.94 2.90 -3.49
C TYR A 182 -7.98 2.53 -2.35
#